data_94db6d54014faa7a099b3209530def4e
#
_entry.id   94db6d54014faa7a099b3209530def4e
#
_cell.length_a   1.000
_cell.length_b   1.000
_cell.length_c   1.000
_cell.angle_alpha   90.00
_cell.angle_beta   90.00
_cell.angle_gamma   90.00
#
_symmetry.space_group_name_H-M   'P 1'
#
loop_
_entity.id
_entity.type
_entity.pdbx_description
1 polymer ?
#
loop_
_entity_poly.entity_id
_entity_poly.type
_entity_poly.pdbx_seq_one_letter_code
_entity_poly.pdbx_strand_id
1 'polypeptide(L)'
;MLKLGVIGTGAISHHFIEASHASGEYQLVAVYSRKLETAATFASRYQDIQLFDQLGDFFKSSFDVVYIASPNSLHFVQAKAALSAGKHVILEKPAVTQPQEWLDLRQTAEKNNCFIFEAARNYHEEAFTTIKNFLADKQVLGADFNYAKYSSKMPDLLAGQTPNVFSDRFAGGALMDLGIYPLYAAIRLFGKAQDATYQAQQLDNSIDLNGDGILFYPDFQVHIKAGKNITSNLPCEIYTADGTLTLNTIEHVRSAIFSDHQGNQVQLPIQQAPHTMAEEVAAFAQMIQQPDQTLYLTWLDDAGSVHDLLYTMRQTAGIRFEAEK
;
A
#
# COMPACT_ATOMS: atom_id res chain seq x y z
N MET A 1 -20.75 3.44 13.42
CA MET A 1 -19.78 2.31 13.34
C MET A 1 -20.09 1.53 12.08
N LEU A 2 -19.14 1.39 11.18
CA LEU A 2 -19.24 0.66 9.91
C LEU A 2 -19.15 -0.84 10.15
N LYS A 3 -20.03 -1.62 9.56
CA LYS A 3 -19.94 -3.09 9.58
C LYS A 3 -18.90 -3.54 8.58
N LEU A 4 -17.88 -4.27 9.06
CA LEU A 4 -16.72 -4.70 8.29
C LEU A 4 -16.85 -6.17 7.87
N GLY A 5 -16.73 -6.44 6.58
CA GLY A 5 -16.44 -7.77 6.04
C GLY A 5 -14.95 -7.91 5.74
N VAL A 6 -14.39 -9.11 5.81
CA VAL A 6 -12.96 -9.34 5.53
C VAL A 6 -12.79 -10.50 4.55
N ILE A 7 -11.98 -10.28 3.52
CA ILE A 7 -11.47 -11.29 2.59
C ILE A 7 -9.96 -11.43 2.79
N GLY A 8 -9.50 -12.63 3.14
CA GLY A 8 -8.11 -12.90 3.46
C GLY A 8 -7.92 -13.14 4.95
N THR A 9 -7.21 -14.23 5.27
CA THR A 9 -7.03 -14.73 6.64
C THR A 9 -5.57 -14.69 7.07
N GLY A 10 -4.80 -13.76 6.51
CA GLY A 10 -3.40 -13.54 6.82
C GLY A 10 -3.18 -12.64 8.05
N ALA A 11 -1.92 -12.50 8.46
CA ALA A 11 -1.55 -11.65 9.59
C ALA A 11 -1.95 -10.18 9.40
N ILE A 12 -1.87 -9.66 8.16
CA ILE A 12 -2.22 -8.26 7.86
C ILE A 12 -3.70 -7.98 8.14
N SER A 13 -4.60 -8.97 7.90
CA SER A 13 -6.01 -8.83 8.23
C SER A 13 -6.26 -8.71 9.73
N HIS A 14 -5.49 -9.43 10.56
CA HIS A 14 -5.55 -9.26 12.01
C HIS A 14 -5.11 -7.85 12.42
N HIS A 15 -4.00 -7.34 11.87
CA HIS A 15 -3.51 -5.99 12.16
C HIS A 15 -4.54 -4.91 11.77
N PHE A 16 -5.18 -5.06 10.59
CA PHE A 16 -6.23 -4.13 10.17
C PHE A 16 -7.43 -4.17 11.10
N ILE A 17 -7.89 -5.36 11.51
CA ILE A 17 -9.01 -5.52 12.45
C ILE A 17 -8.67 -4.94 13.82
N GLU A 18 -7.45 -5.15 14.33
CA GLU A 18 -6.98 -4.57 15.60
C GLU A 18 -7.03 -3.04 15.56
N ALA A 19 -6.50 -2.42 14.51
CA ALA A 19 -6.58 -0.97 14.31
C ALA A 19 -8.03 -0.49 14.17
N SER A 20 -8.85 -1.22 13.43
CA SER A 20 -10.27 -0.92 13.20
C SER A 20 -11.08 -0.96 14.49
N HIS A 21 -10.86 -1.95 15.34
CA HIS A 21 -11.52 -2.04 16.64
C HIS A 21 -11.02 -0.96 17.61
N ALA A 22 -9.71 -0.67 17.62
CA ALA A 22 -9.13 0.37 18.46
C ALA A 22 -9.64 1.78 18.08
N SER A 23 -9.96 2.03 16.81
CA SER A 23 -10.53 3.29 16.36
C SER A 23 -11.99 3.49 16.81
N GLY A 24 -12.72 2.41 17.11
CA GLY A 24 -14.16 2.44 17.39
C GLY A 24 -15.04 2.72 16.16
N GLU A 25 -14.45 2.83 14.96
CA GLU A 25 -15.18 3.18 13.74
C GLU A 25 -15.76 1.96 13.02
N TYR A 26 -15.20 0.76 13.25
CA TYR A 26 -15.60 -0.47 12.57
C TYR A 26 -15.97 -1.59 13.54
N GLN A 27 -16.88 -2.44 13.08
CA GLN A 27 -17.24 -3.71 13.72
C GLN A 27 -17.07 -4.84 12.71
N LEU A 28 -16.17 -5.79 12.97
CA LEU A 28 -16.08 -7.00 12.18
C LEU A 28 -17.36 -7.83 12.34
N VAL A 29 -18.01 -8.20 11.23
CA VAL A 29 -19.25 -8.98 11.25
C VAL A 29 -19.22 -10.20 10.31
N ALA A 30 -18.33 -10.22 9.31
CA ALA A 30 -18.27 -11.27 8.30
C ALA A 30 -16.84 -11.56 7.86
N VAL A 31 -16.52 -12.85 7.66
CA VAL A 31 -15.24 -13.31 7.12
C VAL A 31 -15.49 -14.29 5.99
N TYR A 32 -14.79 -14.06 4.87
CA TYR A 32 -14.75 -14.98 3.75
C TYR A 32 -13.40 -15.66 3.64
N SER A 33 -13.40 -16.95 3.41
CA SER A 33 -12.25 -17.73 2.95
C SER A 33 -12.72 -18.86 2.03
N ARG A 34 -11.90 -19.28 1.08
CA ARG A 34 -12.19 -20.42 0.16
C ARG A 34 -12.53 -21.72 0.89
N LYS A 35 -12.21 -21.82 2.18
CA LYS A 35 -12.53 -22.96 3.05
C LYS A 35 -13.13 -22.43 4.35
N LEU A 36 -14.30 -22.92 4.74
CA LEU A 36 -14.94 -22.54 6.00
C LEU A 36 -14.08 -22.81 7.23
N GLU A 37 -13.31 -23.90 7.24
CA GLU A 37 -12.36 -24.21 8.33
C GLU A 37 -11.32 -23.11 8.51
N THR A 38 -10.79 -22.56 7.41
CA THR A 38 -9.82 -21.45 7.46
C THR A 38 -10.48 -20.19 7.97
N ALA A 39 -11.72 -19.90 7.53
CA ALA A 39 -12.49 -18.76 8.05
C ALA A 39 -12.77 -18.93 9.54
N ALA A 40 -13.16 -20.12 10.00
CA ALA A 40 -13.44 -20.43 11.41
C ALA A 40 -12.17 -20.28 12.28
N THR A 41 -11.04 -20.81 11.82
CA THR A 41 -9.76 -20.66 12.55
C THR A 41 -9.37 -19.19 12.68
N PHE A 42 -9.50 -18.40 11.62
CA PHE A 42 -9.22 -16.96 11.63
C PHE A 42 -10.16 -16.23 12.58
N ALA A 43 -11.48 -16.51 12.48
CA ALA A 43 -12.52 -15.83 13.25
C ALA A 43 -12.57 -16.23 14.71
N SER A 44 -11.88 -17.31 15.14
CA SER A 44 -11.90 -17.81 16.54
C SER A 44 -11.45 -16.78 17.59
N ARG A 45 -10.78 -15.72 17.17
CA ARG A 45 -10.33 -14.59 18.02
C ARG A 45 -11.39 -13.51 18.20
N TYR A 46 -12.49 -13.56 17.44
CA TYR A 46 -13.52 -12.54 17.38
C TYR A 46 -14.89 -13.14 17.76
N GLN A 47 -15.84 -12.30 18.14
CA GLN A 47 -17.18 -12.74 18.56
C GLN A 47 -18.21 -12.43 17.47
N ASP A 48 -19.22 -13.27 17.35
CA ASP A 48 -20.42 -13.07 16.52
C ASP A 48 -20.12 -12.84 15.02
N ILE A 49 -19.16 -13.59 14.45
CA ILE A 49 -18.72 -13.46 13.07
C ILE A 49 -19.45 -14.46 12.17
N GLN A 50 -20.08 -13.97 11.11
CA GLN A 50 -20.61 -14.81 10.04
C GLN A 50 -19.48 -15.31 9.13
N LEU A 51 -19.50 -16.61 8.81
CA LEU A 51 -18.46 -17.26 8.01
C LEU A 51 -18.99 -17.65 6.64
N PHE A 52 -18.19 -17.40 5.59
CA PHE A 52 -18.57 -17.66 4.21
C PHE A 52 -17.43 -18.33 3.44
N ASP A 53 -17.77 -19.26 2.53
CA ASP A 53 -16.88 -19.85 1.53
C ASP A 53 -17.34 -19.60 0.08
N GLN A 54 -18.51 -18.93 -0.08
CA GLN A 54 -19.01 -18.45 -1.35
C GLN A 54 -19.04 -16.92 -1.38
N LEU A 55 -18.28 -16.29 -2.30
CA LEU A 55 -18.21 -14.83 -2.43
C LEU A 55 -19.58 -14.19 -2.68
N GLY A 56 -20.43 -14.85 -3.49
CA GLY A 56 -21.77 -14.34 -3.77
C GLY A 56 -22.63 -14.19 -2.52
N ASP A 57 -22.57 -15.14 -1.59
CA ASP A 57 -23.33 -15.10 -0.36
C ASP A 57 -22.69 -14.14 0.67
N PHE A 58 -21.35 -14.07 0.69
CA PHE A 58 -20.63 -13.08 1.48
C PHE A 58 -21.04 -11.65 1.10
N PHE A 59 -21.07 -11.30 -0.20
CA PHE A 59 -21.45 -9.95 -0.62
C PHE A 59 -22.94 -9.63 -0.44
N LYS A 60 -23.83 -10.63 -0.32
CA LYS A 60 -25.23 -10.43 0.04
C LYS A 60 -25.44 -10.19 1.53
N SER A 61 -24.44 -10.49 2.37
CA SER A 61 -24.55 -10.30 3.81
C SER A 61 -24.55 -8.84 4.23
N SER A 62 -24.97 -8.57 5.47
CA SER A 62 -25.21 -7.22 5.96
C SER A 62 -23.95 -6.59 6.52
N PHE A 63 -23.03 -6.14 5.64
CA PHE A 63 -21.92 -5.26 6.00
C PHE A 63 -21.84 -4.06 5.03
N ASP A 64 -21.13 -3.02 5.43
CA ASP A 64 -21.03 -1.75 4.70
C ASP A 64 -19.76 -1.70 3.85
N VAL A 65 -18.63 -2.16 4.40
CA VAL A 65 -17.30 -2.07 3.82
C VAL A 65 -16.59 -3.41 3.91
N VAL A 66 -15.83 -3.76 2.87
CA VAL A 66 -14.97 -4.95 2.86
C VAL A 66 -13.50 -4.58 2.82
N TYR A 67 -12.71 -5.18 3.71
CA TYR A 67 -11.25 -5.19 3.62
C TYR A 67 -10.79 -6.43 2.87
N ILE A 68 -10.05 -6.24 1.78
CA ILE A 68 -9.57 -7.29 0.90
C ILE A 68 -8.05 -7.40 1.01
N ALA A 69 -7.57 -8.51 1.55
CA ALA A 69 -6.16 -8.84 1.75
C ALA A 69 -5.84 -10.26 1.26
N SER A 70 -6.35 -10.59 0.10
CA SER A 70 -6.05 -11.81 -0.66
C SER A 70 -4.69 -11.66 -1.39
N PRO A 71 -4.18 -12.68 -2.11
CA PRO A 71 -3.06 -12.49 -3.02
C PRO A 71 -3.35 -11.44 -4.10
N ASN A 72 -2.34 -10.64 -4.47
CA ASN A 72 -2.48 -9.46 -5.34
C ASN A 72 -3.26 -9.73 -6.63
N SER A 73 -3.01 -10.87 -7.30
CA SER A 73 -3.71 -11.24 -8.54
C SER A 73 -5.23 -11.46 -8.40
N LEU A 74 -5.76 -11.52 -7.17
CA LEU A 74 -7.19 -11.68 -6.89
C LEU A 74 -7.88 -10.36 -6.51
N HIS A 75 -7.10 -9.32 -6.24
CA HIS A 75 -7.58 -8.04 -5.74
C HIS A 75 -8.63 -7.43 -6.68
N PHE A 76 -8.30 -7.27 -7.96
CA PHE A 76 -9.17 -6.64 -8.95
C PHE A 76 -10.55 -7.31 -9.04
N VAL A 77 -10.58 -8.64 -9.23
CA VAL A 77 -11.85 -9.35 -9.43
C VAL A 77 -12.73 -9.33 -8.17
N GLN A 78 -12.10 -9.43 -6.98
CA GLN A 78 -12.82 -9.38 -5.71
C GLN A 78 -13.34 -7.99 -5.39
N ALA A 79 -12.51 -6.94 -5.61
CA ALA A 79 -12.91 -5.56 -5.43
C ALA A 79 -14.03 -5.15 -6.38
N LYS A 80 -13.95 -5.54 -7.66
CA LYS A 80 -14.99 -5.26 -8.65
C LYS A 80 -16.32 -5.92 -8.29
N ALA A 81 -16.28 -7.17 -7.80
CA ALA A 81 -17.47 -7.88 -7.34
C ALA A 81 -18.09 -7.22 -6.10
N ALA A 82 -17.27 -6.80 -5.13
CA ALA A 82 -17.72 -6.09 -3.93
C ALA A 82 -18.40 -4.75 -4.27
N LEU A 83 -17.74 -3.93 -5.10
CA LEU A 83 -18.28 -2.65 -5.57
C LEU A 83 -19.59 -2.84 -6.33
N SER A 84 -19.68 -3.87 -7.20
CA SER A 84 -20.89 -4.20 -7.94
C SER A 84 -22.03 -4.67 -7.03
N ALA A 85 -21.72 -5.18 -5.84
CA ALA A 85 -22.68 -5.55 -4.81
C ALA A 85 -23.03 -4.38 -3.86
N GLY A 86 -22.57 -3.16 -4.16
CA GLY A 86 -22.86 -1.97 -3.36
C GLY A 86 -22.07 -1.88 -2.06
N LYS A 87 -20.88 -2.53 -1.99
CA LYS A 87 -20.02 -2.47 -0.82
C LYS A 87 -18.87 -1.48 -1.04
N HIS A 88 -18.57 -0.64 -0.03
CA HIS A 88 -17.30 0.10 -0.01
C HIS A 88 -16.13 -0.88 0.08
N VAL A 89 -14.99 -0.52 -0.50
CA VAL A 89 -13.82 -1.40 -0.58
C VAL A 89 -12.59 -0.72 0.00
N ILE A 90 -11.93 -1.40 0.92
CA ILE A 90 -10.56 -1.12 1.35
C ILE A 90 -9.71 -2.28 0.83
N LEU A 91 -8.83 -2.00 -0.10
CA LEU A 91 -8.06 -2.97 -0.85
C LEU A 91 -6.59 -2.90 -0.47
N GLU A 92 -6.02 -4.03 -0.01
CA GLU A 92 -4.59 -4.08 0.30
C GLU A 92 -3.73 -3.72 -0.91
N LYS A 93 -2.60 -3.12 -0.58
CA LYS A 93 -1.58 -2.76 -1.57
C LYS A 93 -0.77 -4.00 -2.03
N PRO A 94 -0.34 -4.04 -3.29
CA PRO A 94 -0.80 -3.19 -4.38
C PRO A 94 -2.23 -3.55 -4.78
N ALA A 95 -3.07 -2.53 -4.99
CA ALA A 95 -4.49 -2.74 -5.27
C ALA A 95 -4.72 -3.49 -6.58
N VAL A 96 -3.90 -3.22 -7.59
CA VAL A 96 -4.02 -3.79 -8.93
C VAL A 96 -2.65 -4.14 -9.52
N THR A 97 -2.67 -4.90 -10.62
CA THR A 97 -1.46 -5.29 -11.35
C THR A 97 -1.30 -4.51 -12.66
N GLN A 98 -2.39 -3.94 -13.16
CA GLN A 98 -2.46 -3.15 -14.39
C GLN A 98 -3.14 -1.81 -14.13
N PRO A 99 -2.67 -0.68 -14.66
CA PRO A 99 -3.31 0.63 -14.48
C PRO A 99 -4.77 0.65 -14.92
N GLN A 100 -5.11 -0.07 -15.98
CA GLN A 100 -6.48 -0.15 -16.49
C GLN A 100 -7.44 -0.78 -15.47
N GLU A 101 -6.98 -1.73 -14.65
CA GLU A 101 -7.77 -2.33 -13.58
C GLU A 101 -8.18 -1.28 -12.53
N TRP A 102 -7.28 -0.33 -12.20
CA TRP A 102 -7.59 0.77 -11.28
C TRP A 102 -8.66 1.70 -11.84
N LEU A 103 -8.56 2.05 -13.12
CA LEU A 103 -9.58 2.86 -13.79
C LEU A 103 -10.95 2.17 -13.79
N ASP A 104 -10.99 0.87 -14.07
CA ASP A 104 -12.21 0.07 -14.04
C ASP A 104 -12.83 0.01 -12.64
N LEU A 105 -12.00 -0.12 -11.58
CA LEU A 105 -12.48 -0.11 -10.20
C LEU A 105 -13.06 1.26 -9.82
N ARG A 106 -12.39 2.36 -10.18
CA ARG A 106 -12.90 3.73 -9.98
C ARG A 106 -14.27 3.93 -10.61
N GLN A 107 -14.42 3.55 -11.89
CA GLN A 107 -15.69 3.64 -12.61
C GLN A 107 -16.79 2.77 -11.98
N THR A 108 -16.40 1.56 -11.53
CA THR A 108 -17.34 0.66 -10.86
C THR A 108 -17.79 1.22 -9.51
N ALA A 109 -16.88 1.82 -8.73
CA ALA A 109 -17.18 2.48 -7.46
C ALA A 109 -18.14 3.66 -7.67
N GLU A 110 -17.84 4.55 -8.62
CA GLU A 110 -18.68 5.70 -8.96
C GLU A 110 -20.09 5.26 -9.38
N LYS A 111 -20.19 4.30 -10.31
CA LYS A 111 -21.47 3.78 -10.80
C LYS A 111 -22.36 3.22 -9.69
N ASN A 112 -21.77 2.64 -8.65
CA ASN A 112 -22.50 2.02 -7.55
C ASN A 112 -22.56 2.89 -6.29
N ASN A 113 -22.13 4.16 -6.35
CA ASN A 113 -22.06 5.08 -5.21
C ASN A 113 -21.26 4.49 -4.03
N CYS A 114 -20.15 3.82 -4.33
CA CYS A 114 -19.25 3.22 -3.36
C CYS A 114 -17.92 3.96 -3.33
N PHE A 115 -17.23 3.86 -2.19
CA PHE A 115 -15.84 4.27 -2.07
C PHE A 115 -14.92 3.07 -2.30
N ILE A 116 -13.76 3.33 -2.93
CA ILE A 116 -12.63 2.41 -3.00
C ILE A 116 -11.38 3.10 -2.48
N PHE A 117 -10.63 2.42 -1.62
CA PHE A 117 -9.38 2.89 -1.05
C PHE A 117 -8.30 1.83 -1.25
N GLU A 118 -7.10 2.25 -1.57
CA GLU A 118 -5.92 1.40 -1.45
C GLU A 118 -5.30 1.58 -0.07
N ALA A 119 -5.08 0.48 0.65
CA ALA A 119 -4.52 0.48 1.99
C ALA A 119 -2.99 0.65 1.95
N ALA A 120 -2.56 1.83 1.54
CA ALA A 120 -1.17 2.27 1.55
C ALA A 120 -0.92 3.10 2.80
N ARG A 121 -0.75 2.43 3.95
CA ARG A 121 -0.75 3.06 5.29
C ARG A 121 0.15 4.28 5.42
N ASN A 122 1.37 4.26 4.84
CA ASN A 122 2.29 5.38 4.92
C ASN A 122 1.76 6.64 4.21
N TYR A 123 0.97 6.50 3.14
CA TYR A 123 0.36 7.63 2.45
C TYR A 123 -0.56 8.45 3.36
N HIS A 124 -1.20 7.82 4.34
CA HIS A 124 -2.15 8.44 5.26
C HIS A 124 -1.51 8.96 6.56
N GLU A 125 -0.21 8.74 6.78
CA GLU A 125 0.48 9.23 7.97
C GLU A 125 0.55 10.77 8.00
N GLU A 126 0.17 11.39 9.12
CA GLU A 126 0.29 12.83 9.34
C GLU A 126 1.76 13.33 9.26
N ALA A 127 2.70 12.43 9.47
CA ALA A 127 4.12 12.68 9.28
C ALA A 127 4.42 13.27 7.89
N PHE A 128 3.76 12.76 6.83
CA PHE A 128 3.95 13.28 5.46
C PHE A 128 3.36 14.67 5.27
N THR A 129 2.29 15.03 5.96
CA THR A 129 1.76 16.41 5.99
C THR A 129 2.77 17.35 6.64
N THR A 130 3.34 16.96 7.78
CA THR A 130 4.39 17.73 8.48
C THR A 130 5.64 17.92 7.59
N ILE A 131 6.10 16.86 6.92
CA ILE A 131 7.24 16.93 5.99
C ILE A 131 6.93 17.81 4.79
N LYS A 132 5.76 17.64 4.16
CA LYS A 132 5.35 18.44 3.00
C LYS A 132 5.28 19.93 3.32
N ASN A 133 4.73 20.28 4.49
CA ASN A 133 4.68 21.67 4.96
C ASN A 133 6.10 22.25 5.21
N PHE A 134 7.02 21.45 5.76
CA PHE A 134 8.41 21.85 5.96
C PHE A 134 9.14 22.08 4.64
N LEU A 135 8.81 21.33 3.59
CA LEU A 135 9.43 21.44 2.26
C LEU A 135 8.79 22.53 1.38
N ALA A 136 7.67 23.13 1.78
CA ALA A 136 6.88 24.00 0.92
C ALA A 136 7.63 25.25 0.42
N ASP A 137 8.60 25.75 1.18
CA ASP A 137 9.43 26.91 0.85
C ASP A 137 10.87 26.53 0.43
N LYS A 138 11.15 25.23 0.23
CA LYS A 138 12.49 24.72 -0.07
C LYS A 138 12.59 24.24 -1.52
N GLN A 139 13.75 24.54 -2.13
CA GLN A 139 14.09 23.96 -3.41
C GLN A 139 14.57 22.51 -3.21
N VAL A 140 13.75 21.54 -3.59
CA VAL A 140 14.12 20.13 -3.58
C VAL A 140 15.08 19.85 -4.75
N LEU A 141 16.18 19.17 -4.46
CA LEU A 141 17.24 18.79 -5.42
C LEU A 141 17.26 17.29 -5.72
N GLY A 142 16.57 16.47 -4.91
CA GLY A 142 16.50 15.03 -5.06
C GLY A 142 16.06 14.33 -3.78
N ALA A 143 15.89 13.00 -3.85
CA ALA A 143 15.65 12.18 -2.68
C ALA A 143 16.15 10.74 -2.90
N ASP A 144 16.50 10.06 -1.80
CA ASP A 144 16.81 8.64 -1.76
C ASP A 144 15.84 7.95 -0.78
N PHE A 145 14.95 7.13 -1.32
CA PHE A 145 13.98 6.37 -0.55
C PHE A 145 14.28 4.89 -0.66
N ASN A 146 14.45 4.22 0.46
CA ASN A 146 14.71 2.80 0.47
C ASN A 146 13.77 2.07 1.44
N TYR A 147 13.30 0.90 1.02
CA TYR A 147 12.64 -0.03 1.89
C TYR A 147 12.98 -1.46 1.49
N ALA A 148 13.98 -2.04 2.14
CA ALA A 148 14.39 -3.42 1.92
C ALA A 148 14.39 -4.16 3.27
N LYS A 149 13.61 -5.24 3.32
CA LYS A 149 13.42 -6.07 4.51
C LYS A 149 13.47 -7.54 4.11
N TYR A 150 14.41 -8.28 4.70
CA TYR A 150 14.54 -9.71 4.47
C TYR A 150 13.22 -10.43 4.76
N SER A 151 12.69 -11.10 3.76
CA SER A 151 11.38 -11.74 3.84
C SER A 151 11.42 -12.97 4.76
N SER A 152 10.43 -13.10 5.64
CA SER A 152 10.23 -14.33 6.42
C SER A 152 9.96 -15.57 5.55
N LYS A 153 9.69 -15.37 4.25
CA LYS A 153 9.47 -16.42 3.25
C LYS A 153 10.72 -16.78 2.44
N MET A 154 11.85 -16.12 2.69
CA MET A 154 13.13 -16.49 2.04
C MET A 154 13.59 -17.90 2.37
N PRO A 155 13.49 -18.42 3.61
CA PRO A 155 13.85 -19.81 3.89
C PRO A 155 13.04 -20.82 3.07
N ASP A 156 11.73 -20.58 2.89
CA ASP A 156 10.86 -21.44 2.07
C ASP A 156 11.31 -21.41 0.60
N LEU A 157 11.65 -20.20 0.06
CA LEU A 157 12.18 -20.05 -1.30
C LEU A 157 13.51 -20.78 -1.48
N LEU A 158 14.44 -20.62 -0.55
CA LEU A 158 15.76 -21.30 -0.59
C LEU A 158 15.63 -22.81 -0.46
N ALA A 159 14.56 -23.31 0.14
CA ALA A 159 14.21 -24.74 0.19
C ALA A 159 13.50 -25.24 -1.09
N GLY A 160 13.42 -24.41 -2.14
CA GLY A 160 12.84 -24.79 -3.45
C GLY A 160 11.30 -24.66 -3.51
N GLN A 161 10.66 -24.03 -2.51
CA GLN A 161 9.23 -23.69 -2.56
C GLN A 161 9.03 -22.38 -3.30
N THR A 162 7.80 -22.11 -3.75
CA THR A 162 7.42 -20.82 -4.36
C THR A 162 6.31 -20.16 -3.54
N PRO A 163 6.66 -19.45 -2.44
CA PRO A 163 5.68 -18.67 -1.68
C PRO A 163 5.01 -17.61 -2.55
N ASN A 164 3.76 -17.22 -2.22
CA ASN A 164 2.98 -16.25 -2.99
C ASN A 164 3.74 -14.94 -3.27
N VAL A 165 4.51 -14.45 -2.29
CA VAL A 165 5.29 -13.21 -2.42
C VAL A 165 6.46 -13.29 -3.43
N PHE A 166 6.80 -14.49 -3.90
CA PHE A 166 7.82 -14.78 -4.92
C PHE A 166 7.24 -15.48 -6.16
N SER A 167 5.92 -15.42 -6.32
CA SER A 167 5.22 -16.09 -7.42
C SER A 167 4.69 -15.08 -8.42
N ASP A 168 4.97 -15.31 -9.71
CA ASP A 168 4.41 -14.55 -10.84
C ASP A 168 2.89 -14.77 -10.98
N ARG A 169 2.38 -15.93 -10.58
CA ARG A 169 0.95 -16.23 -10.51
C ARG A 169 0.20 -15.32 -9.55
N PHE A 170 0.86 -14.90 -8.48
CA PHE A 170 0.25 -14.05 -7.44
C PHE A 170 0.74 -12.59 -7.49
N ALA A 171 1.42 -12.20 -8.58
CA ALA A 171 1.94 -10.87 -8.76
C ALA A 171 2.81 -10.41 -7.56
N GLY A 172 3.73 -11.30 -7.13
CA GLY A 172 4.67 -11.03 -6.04
C GLY A 172 5.83 -10.13 -6.48
N GLY A 173 6.86 -10.06 -5.64
CA GLY A 173 8.11 -9.34 -5.92
C GLY A 173 8.42 -8.23 -4.93
N ALA A 174 9.66 -7.76 -4.95
CA ALA A 174 10.13 -6.70 -4.06
C ALA A 174 9.52 -5.35 -4.43
N LEU A 175 9.44 -5.03 -5.71
CA LEU A 175 8.85 -3.77 -6.20
C LEU A 175 7.36 -3.66 -5.78
N MET A 176 6.58 -4.70 -6.03
CA MET A 176 5.14 -4.71 -5.75
C MET A 176 4.84 -4.66 -4.25
N ASP A 177 5.61 -5.38 -3.41
CA ASP A 177 5.31 -5.48 -1.99
C ASP A 177 5.98 -4.40 -1.14
N LEU A 178 7.23 -4.03 -1.45
CA LEU A 178 8.03 -3.08 -0.67
C LEU A 178 8.32 -1.78 -1.42
N GLY A 179 8.59 -1.83 -2.73
CA GLY A 179 8.86 -0.65 -3.55
C GLY A 179 7.67 0.31 -3.67
N ILE A 180 6.46 -0.19 -3.45
CA ILE A 180 5.24 0.63 -3.45
C ILE A 180 5.25 1.71 -2.35
N TYR A 181 5.90 1.47 -1.19
CA TYR A 181 6.00 2.47 -0.10
C TYR A 181 6.82 3.71 -0.51
N PRO A 182 8.05 3.58 -1.06
CA PRO A 182 8.76 4.70 -1.67
C PRO A 182 7.97 5.45 -2.74
N LEU A 183 7.19 4.74 -3.57
CA LEU A 183 6.37 5.37 -4.62
C LEU A 183 5.25 6.24 -4.02
N TYR A 184 4.51 5.71 -3.05
CA TYR A 184 3.48 6.48 -2.34
C TYR A 184 4.06 7.70 -1.63
N ALA A 185 5.23 7.56 -1.00
CA ALA A 185 5.91 8.67 -0.36
C ALA A 185 6.32 9.77 -1.36
N ALA A 186 6.90 9.38 -2.50
CA ALA A 186 7.30 10.31 -3.55
C ALA A 186 6.08 11.06 -4.13
N ILE A 187 4.99 10.35 -4.44
CA ILE A 187 3.74 10.95 -4.92
C ILE A 187 3.15 11.91 -3.86
N ARG A 188 3.09 11.50 -2.60
CA ARG A 188 2.53 12.31 -1.50
C ARG A 188 3.29 13.61 -1.29
N LEU A 189 4.62 13.57 -1.42
CA LEU A 189 5.50 14.71 -1.18
C LEU A 189 5.67 15.60 -2.42
N PHE A 190 5.85 15.00 -3.60
CA PHE A 190 6.31 15.70 -4.78
C PHE A 190 5.30 15.68 -5.95
N GLY A 191 4.19 14.93 -5.82
CA GLY A 191 3.23 14.73 -6.89
C GLY A 191 3.68 13.69 -7.91
N LYS A 192 3.03 13.64 -9.07
CA LYS A 192 3.26 12.65 -10.12
C LYS A 192 4.64 12.85 -10.77
N ALA A 193 5.46 11.80 -10.81
CA ALA A 193 6.67 11.76 -11.61
C ALA A 193 6.35 11.68 -13.11
N GLN A 194 7.26 12.19 -13.95
CA GLN A 194 7.10 12.19 -15.42
C GLN A 194 7.36 10.81 -16.02
N ASP A 195 8.32 10.06 -15.46
CA ASP A 195 8.75 8.76 -15.92
C ASP A 195 9.43 7.98 -14.78
N ALA A 196 9.68 6.69 -15.00
CA ALA A 196 10.38 5.83 -14.03
C ALA A 196 11.15 4.71 -14.73
N THR A 197 12.26 4.28 -14.09
CA THR A 197 13.01 3.09 -14.49
C THR A 197 13.25 2.19 -13.29
N TYR A 198 13.47 0.89 -13.55
CA TYR A 198 13.80 -0.08 -12.52
C TYR A 198 14.72 -1.16 -13.07
N GLN A 199 15.74 -1.52 -12.29
CA GLN A 199 16.62 -2.65 -12.56
C GLN A 199 16.58 -3.58 -11.36
N ALA A 200 16.48 -4.88 -11.61
CA ALA A 200 16.23 -5.85 -10.55
C ALA A 200 17.05 -7.12 -10.71
N GLN A 201 17.42 -7.70 -9.57
CA GLN A 201 17.78 -9.11 -9.48
C GLN A 201 16.49 -9.95 -9.47
N GLN A 202 16.35 -10.83 -10.46
CA GLN A 202 15.13 -11.61 -10.66
C GLN A 202 15.36 -13.10 -10.47
N LEU A 203 14.28 -13.80 -10.13
CA LEU A 203 14.15 -15.25 -10.21
C LEU A 203 13.86 -15.70 -11.66
N ASP A 204 13.96 -16.98 -11.95
CA ASP A 204 13.65 -17.56 -13.27
C ASP A 204 12.22 -17.30 -13.73
N ASN A 205 11.29 -17.09 -12.80
CA ASN A 205 9.90 -16.72 -13.09
C ASN A 205 9.69 -15.20 -13.30
N SER A 206 10.75 -14.41 -13.47
CA SER A 206 10.80 -12.95 -13.64
C SER A 206 10.42 -12.11 -12.42
N ILE A 207 10.18 -12.72 -11.26
CA ILE A 207 9.89 -11.98 -10.03
C ILE A 207 11.17 -11.43 -9.41
N ASP A 208 11.13 -10.16 -9.02
CA ASP A 208 12.27 -9.47 -8.43
C ASP A 208 12.47 -9.80 -6.94
N LEU A 209 13.73 -10.04 -6.58
CA LEU A 209 14.18 -10.23 -5.20
C LEU A 209 14.59 -8.90 -4.56
N ASN A 210 15.27 -8.06 -5.32
CA ASN A 210 15.63 -6.69 -4.99
C ASN A 210 15.88 -5.89 -6.27
N GLY A 211 15.85 -4.58 -6.14
CA GLY A 211 16.17 -3.69 -7.26
C GLY A 211 16.26 -2.24 -6.85
N ASP A 212 16.78 -1.47 -7.79
CA ASP A 212 16.95 -0.02 -7.71
C ASP A 212 16.18 0.64 -8.84
N GLY A 213 15.51 1.76 -8.54
CA GLY A 213 14.74 2.52 -9.50
C GLY A 213 15.00 4.03 -9.40
N ILE A 214 14.61 4.73 -10.44
CA ILE A 214 14.66 6.19 -10.50
C ILE A 214 13.32 6.70 -10.96
N LEU A 215 12.76 7.67 -10.22
CA LEU A 215 11.61 8.47 -10.63
C LEU A 215 12.12 9.80 -11.17
N PHE A 216 11.65 10.20 -12.34
CA PHE A 216 12.06 11.42 -13.02
C PHE A 216 11.03 12.53 -12.79
N TYR A 217 11.46 13.60 -12.14
CA TYR A 217 10.73 14.86 -12.00
C TYR A 217 11.35 15.92 -12.93
N PRO A 218 10.69 17.06 -13.21
CA PRO A 218 11.24 18.08 -14.11
C PRO A 218 12.64 18.57 -13.75
N ASP A 219 12.89 18.77 -12.44
CA ASP A 219 14.09 19.43 -11.95
C ASP A 219 14.97 18.55 -11.06
N PHE A 220 14.52 17.34 -10.71
CA PHE A 220 15.25 16.42 -9.82
C PHE A 220 14.85 14.95 -10.07
N GLN A 221 15.53 14.06 -9.37
CA GLN A 221 15.24 12.63 -9.38
C GLN A 221 15.02 12.10 -7.96
N VAL A 222 14.19 11.06 -7.85
CA VAL A 222 14.06 10.28 -6.62
C VAL A 222 14.55 8.87 -6.89
N HIS A 223 15.59 8.48 -6.17
CA HIS A 223 16.11 7.12 -6.19
C HIS A 223 15.30 6.25 -5.23
N ILE A 224 14.96 5.05 -5.64
CA ILE A 224 14.27 4.09 -4.79
C ILE A 224 15.01 2.75 -4.77
N LYS A 225 14.98 2.11 -3.62
CA LYS A 225 15.47 0.74 -3.43
C LYS A 225 14.37 -0.10 -2.78
N ALA A 226 14.14 -1.30 -3.35
CA ALA A 226 13.28 -2.31 -2.75
C ALA A 226 14.02 -3.65 -2.65
N GLY A 227 13.75 -4.45 -1.61
CA GLY A 227 14.41 -5.74 -1.49
C GLY A 227 13.77 -6.67 -0.48
N LYS A 228 13.68 -7.96 -0.85
CA LYS A 228 13.14 -9.05 -0.03
C LYS A 228 14.18 -10.09 0.38
N ASN A 229 15.32 -10.13 -0.29
CA ASN A 229 16.47 -11.00 0.02
C ASN A 229 17.60 -10.26 0.74
N ILE A 230 17.42 -8.98 1.03
CA ILE A 230 18.34 -8.10 1.75
C ILE A 230 17.58 -7.33 2.84
N THR A 231 18.32 -6.77 3.81
CA THR A 231 17.82 -5.76 4.76
C THR A 231 18.62 -4.50 4.58
N SER A 232 17.98 -3.35 4.39
CA SER A 232 18.62 -2.04 4.44
C SER A 232 18.39 -1.39 5.80
N ASN A 233 19.47 -0.84 6.37
CA ASN A 233 19.42 -0.01 7.58
C ASN A 233 19.75 1.46 7.25
N LEU A 234 19.79 1.82 5.95
CA LEU A 234 20.01 3.20 5.53
C LEU A 234 18.77 4.04 5.83
N PRO A 235 18.91 5.27 6.29
CA PRO A 235 17.82 6.23 6.35
C PRO A 235 17.31 6.57 4.94
N CYS A 236 16.17 7.24 4.89
CA CYS A 236 15.70 7.91 3.67
C CYS A 236 16.05 9.39 3.77
N GLU A 237 16.40 10.01 2.64
CA GLU A 237 16.86 11.40 2.61
C GLU A 237 16.17 12.20 1.53
N ILE A 238 15.91 13.48 1.83
CA ILE A 238 15.43 14.49 0.88
C ILE A 238 16.45 15.63 0.86
N TYR A 239 17.01 15.88 -0.30
CA TYR A 239 18.03 16.90 -0.52
C TYR A 239 17.37 18.20 -0.93
N THR A 240 17.75 19.29 -0.25
CA THR A 240 17.30 20.64 -0.59
C THR A 240 18.50 21.56 -0.77
N ALA A 241 18.28 22.74 -1.37
CA ALA A 241 19.33 23.75 -1.48
C ALA A 241 19.86 24.24 -0.12
N ASP A 242 19.09 24.06 0.96
CA ASP A 242 19.45 24.54 2.30
C ASP A 242 20.09 23.46 3.18
N GLY A 243 19.98 22.18 2.80
CA GLY A 243 20.45 21.04 3.61
C GLY A 243 19.70 19.75 3.29
N THR A 244 19.79 18.78 4.19
CA THR A 244 19.23 17.43 4.02
C THR A 244 18.23 17.12 5.12
N LEU A 245 17.04 16.66 4.73
CA LEU A 245 16.05 16.08 5.65
C LEU A 245 16.22 14.56 5.67
N THR A 246 16.58 14.01 6.82
CA THR A 246 16.80 12.58 7.06
C THR A 246 15.60 11.97 7.78
N LEU A 247 15.02 10.92 7.21
CA LEU A 247 13.89 10.15 7.77
C LEU A 247 14.39 8.77 8.22
N ASN A 248 13.88 8.26 9.35
CA ASN A 248 14.27 6.93 9.83
C ASN A 248 13.91 5.79 8.86
N THR A 249 12.77 5.90 8.19
CA THR A 249 12.28 4.98 7.15
C THR A 249 11.14 5.65 6.38
N ILE A 250 10.78 5.12 5.22
CA ILE A 250 9.70 5.67 4.39
C ILE A 250 8.37 4.90 4.58
N GLU A 251 8.42 3.73 5.16
CA GLU A 251 7.25 2.86 5.34
C GLU A 251 6.45 3.22 6.60
N HIS A 252 7.12 3.84 7.59
CA HIS A 252 6.52 4.36 8.81
C HIS A 252 7.45 5.41 9.43
N VAL A 253 7.17 6.68 9.18
CA VAL A 253 8.03 7.79 9.60
C VAL A 253 7.83 8.08 11.09
N ARG A 254 8.87 7.82 11.90
CA ARG A 254 8.89 8.10 13.35
C ARG A 254 9.77 9.26 13.73
N SER A 255 10.68 9.64 12.85
CA SER A 255 11.55 10.80 13.04
C SER A 255 11.95 11.40 11.70
N ALA A 256 12.05 12.72 11.68
CA ALA A 256 12.55 13.51 10.57
C ALA A 256 13.46 14.60 11.13
N ILE A 257 14.72 14.64 10.69
CA ILE A 257 15.75 15.57 11.18
C ILE A 257 16.32 16.31 9.98
N PHE A 258 16.17 17.63 9.96
CA PHE A 258 16.81 18.48 8.97
C PHE A 258 18.18 18.93 9.47
N SER A 259 19.21 18.77 8.64
CA SER A 259 20.57 19.26 8.89
C SER A 259 20.94 20.26 7.81
N ASP A 260 21.26 21.50 8.19
CA ASP A 260 21.75 22.51 7.27
C ASP A 260 23.23 22.29 6.89
N HIS A 261 23.74 23.07 5.94
CA HIS A 261 25.14 22.97 5.48
C HIS A 261 26.19 23.42 6.53
N GLN A 262 25.76 24.04 7.63
CA GLN A 262 26.63 24.40 8.77
C GLN A 262 26.60 23.30 9.86
N GLY A 263 25.76 22.29 9.72
CA GLY A 263 25.61 21.19 10.68
C GLY A 263 24.61 21.46 11.80
N ASN A 264 23.86 22.58 11.74
CA ASN A 264 22.74 22.78 12.66
C ASN A 264 21.61 21.81 12.34
N GLN A 265 20.96 21.31 13.38
CA GLN A 265 19.89 20.33 13.23
C GLN A 265 18.58 20.82 13.80
N VAL A 266 17.50 20.51 13.08
CA VAL A 266 16.11 20.74 13.51
C VAL A 266 15.35 19.41 13.38
N GLN A 267 14.79 18.95 14.50
CA GLN A 267 13.90 17.80 14.50
C GLN A 267 12.47 18.27 14.23
N LEU A 268 11.80 17.67 13.21
CA LEU A 268 10.41 17.94 12.93
C LEU A 268 9.51 17.27 13.99
N PRO A 269 8.35 17.90 14.34
CA PRO A 269 7.44 17.38 15.35
C PRO A 269 6.57 16.24 14.78
N ILE A 270 7.15 15.06 14.57
CA ILE A 270 6.42 13.89 14.10
C ILE A 270 5.65 13.27 15.25
N GLN A 271 4.33 13.24 15.15
CA GLN A 271 3.46 12.55 16.10
C GLN A 271 3.36 11.06 15.72
N GLN A 272 3.31 10.20 16.74
CA GLN A 272 3.19 8.75 16.54
C GLN A 272 1.76 8.32 16.79
N ALA A 273 1.15 7.67 15.81
CA ALA A 273 -0.11 6.97 16.02
C ALA A 273 0.08 5.72 16.91
N PRO A 274 -0.93 5.32 17.70
CA PRO A 274 -0.83 4.17 18.60
C PRO A 274 -0.68 2.82 17.88
N HIS A 275 -1.07 2.76 16.62
CA HIS A 275 -0.94 1.60 15.75
C HIS A 275 -0.59 2.05 14.33
N THR A 276 0.25 1.29 13.62
CA THR A 276 0.75 1.67 12.28
C THR A 276 -0.32 1.79 11.19
N MET A 277 -1.52 1.27 11.40
CA MET A 277 -2.68 1.38 10.51
C MET A 277 -3.76 2.33 11.05
N ALA A 278 -3.55 2.98 12.21
CA ALA A 278 -4.60 3.78 12.84
C ALA A 278 -5.03 4.96 11.98
N GLU A 279 -4.08 5.63 11.33
CA GLU A 279 -4.36 6.83 10.54
C GLU A 279 -5.11 6.49 9.25
N GLU A 280 -4.73 5.43 8.52
CA GLU A 280 -5.47 5.01 7.33
C GLU A 280 -6.88 4.51 7.67
N VAL A 281 -7.02 3.71 8.73
CA VAL A 281 -8.32 3.20 9.22
C VAL A 281 -9.26 4.36 9.55
N ALA A 282 -8.78 5.38 10.28
CA ALA A 282 -9.55 6.56 10.62
C ALA A 282 -9.90 7.40 9.37
N ALA A 283 -8.94 7.60 8.46
CA ALA A 283 -9.13 8.36 7.23
C ALA A 283 -10.22 7.73 6.34
N PHE A 284 -10.22 6.40 6.18
CA PHE A 284 -11.22 5.71 5.37
C PHE A 284 -12.62 5.76 6.01
N ALA A 285 -12.72 5.56 7.33
CA ALA A 285 -13.99 5.69 8.04
C ALA A 285 -14.56 7.09 7.90
N GLN A 286 -13.73 8.10 8.12
CA GLN A 286 -14.14 9.50 7.98
C GLN A 286 -14.63 9.81 6.56
N MET A 287 -13.91 9.35 5.53
CA MET A 287 -14.29 9.56 4.13
C MET A 287 -15.64 8.92 3.80
N ILE A 288 -15.92 7.72 4.32
CA ILE A 288 -17.22 7.06 4.12
C ILE A 288 -18.35 7.80 4.84
N GLN A 289 -18.12 8.23 6.08
CA GLN A 289 -19.16 8.86 6.93
C GLN A 289 -19.39 10.35 6.62
N GLN A 290 -18.32 11.05 6.24
CA GLN A 290 -18.31 12.49 5.96
C GLN A 290 -17.47 12.76 4.70
N PRO A 291 -18.02 12.51 3.50
CA PRO A 291 -17.29 12.60 2.25
C PRO A 291 -16.70 13.98 1.97
N ASP A 292 -15.39 14.05 1.72
CA ASP A 292 -14.72 15.14 1.04
C ASP A 292 -14.36 14.70 -0.38
N GLN A 293 -15.16 15.13 -1.35
CA GLN A 293 -15.00 14.72 -2.73
C GLN A 293 -13.66 15.15 -3.34
N THR A 294 -13.16 16.33 -2.98
CA THR A 294 -11.87 16.84 -3.49
C THR A 294 -10.71 16.00 -2.98
N LEU A 295 -10.70 15.72 -1.68
CA LEU A 295 -9.69 14.88 -1.05
C LEU A 295 -9.76 13.45 -1.57
N TYR A 296 -10.97 12.90 -1.72
CA TYR A 296 -11.17 11.54 -2.26
C TYR A 296 -10.62 11.40 -3.68
N LEU A 297 -10.92 12.36 -4.56
CA LEU A 297 -10.38 12.36 -5.93
C LEU A 297 -8.85 12.44 -5.93
N THR A 298 -8.26 13.24 -5.04
CA THR A 298 -6.80 13.29 -4.88
C THR A 298 -6.23 11.92 -4.51
N TRP A 299 -6.83 11.19 -3.57
CA TRP A 299 -6.39 9.84 -3.21
C TRP A 299 -6.49 8.86 -4.38
N LEU A 300 -7.58 8.93 -5.15
CA LEU A 300 -7.75 8.08 -6.33
C LEU A 300 -6.73 8.38 -7.43
N ASP A 301 -6.41 9.65 -7.66
CA ASP A 301 -5.46 10.09 -8.68
C ASP A 301 -4.01 9.75 -8.28
N ASP A 302 -3.67 9.91 -7.00
CA ASP A 302 -2.37 9.56 -6.46
C ASP A 302 -2.15 8.04 -6.53
N ALA A 303 -3.13 7.22 -6.13
CA ALA A 303 -3.06 5.77 -6.28
C ALA A 303 -2.93 5.34 -7.75
N GLY A 304 -3.70 5.96 -8.66
CA GLY A 304 -3.56 5.74 -10.10
C GLY A 304 -2.15 6.05 -10.61
N SER A 305 -1.56 7.14 -10.13
CA SER A 305 -0.18 7.53 -10.48
C SER A 305 0.86 6.52 -9.97
N VAL A 306 0.64 5.96 -8.76
CA VAL A 306 1.50 4.88 -8.22
C VAL A 306 1.41 3.63 -9.11
N HIS A 307 0.21 3.22 -9.54
CA HIS A 307 0.04 2.06 -10.42
C HIS A 307 0.64 2.27 -11.81
N ASP A 308 0.55 3.48 -12.37
CA ASP A 308 1.25 3.85 -13.61
C ASP A 308 2.78 3.65 -13.46
N LEU A 309 3.35 4.14 -12.36
CA LEU A 309 4.79 4.01 -12.08
C LEU A 309 5.19 2.55 -11.84
N LEU A 310 4.45 1.79 -11.02
CA LEU A 310 4.70 0.36 -10.80
C LEU A 310 4.70 -0.41 -12.13
N TYR A 311 3.74 -0.12 -13.00
CA TYR A 311 3.66 -0.77 -14.31
C TYR A 311 4.86 -0.39 -15.20
N THR A 312 5.19 0.91 -15.31
CA THR A 312 6.35 1.39 -16.07
C THR A 312 7.63 0.74 -15.57
N MET A 313 7.86 0.72 -14.27
CA MET A 313 9.05 0.12 -13.65
C MET A 313 9.14 -1.39 -13.89
N ARG A 314 8.01 -2.11 -13.81
CA ARG A 314 7.98 -3.53 -14.18
C ARG A 314 8.35 -3.75 -15.65
N GLN A 315 7.82 -2.90 -16.57
CA GLN A 315 8.13 -3.02 -17.98
C GLN A 315 9.62 -2.76 -18.26
N THR A 316 10.22 -1.74 -17.65
CA THR A 316 11.66 -1.44 -17.82
C THR A 316 12.55 -2.55 -17.27
N ALA A 317 12.15 -3.25 -16.22
CA ALA A 317 12.86 -4.38 -15.63
C ALA A 317 12.54 -5.73 -16.32
N GLY A 318 11.56 -5.80 -17.22
CA GLY A 318 11.12 -7.07 -17.84
C GLY A 318 10.35 -7.99 -16.88
N ILE A 319 9.81 -7.48 -15.77
CA ILE A 319 9.00 -8.23 -14.83
C ILE A 319 7.61 -8.47 -15.44
N ARG A 320 7.22 -9.75 -15.55
CA ARG A 320 5.93 -10.16 -16.10
C ARG A 320 5.24 -11.16 -15.21
N PHE A 321 3.95 -10.96 -15.00
CA PHE A 321 3.11 -11.88 -14.25
C PHE A 321 2.51 -12.97 -15.15
N GLU A 322 2.05 -14.08 -14.55
CA GLU A 322 1.50 -15.22 -15.30
C GLU A 322 0.34 -14.78 -16.22
N ALA A 323 -0.54 -13.89 -15.75
CA ALA A 323 -1.68 -13.37 -16.51
C ALA A 323 -1.27 -12.50 -17.72
N GLU A 324 0.00 -12.12 -17.84
CA GLU A 324 0.55 -11.27 -18.91
C GLU A 324 1.40 -12.07 -19.93
N LYS A 325 1.62 -13.36 -19.66
CA LYS A 325 2.37 -14.29 -20.51
C LYS A 325 1.42 -15.01 -21.47
#